data_db065195040304ed6faea13ace57dea0
#
_entry.id   db065195040304ed6faea13ace57dea0
#
_cell.length_a   1.000
_cell.length_b   1.000
_cell.length_c   1.000
_cell.angle_alpha   90.00
_cell.angle_beta   90.00
_cell.angle_gamma   90.00
#
_symmetry.space_group_name_H-M   'P 1'
#
loop_
_entity.id
_entity.type
_entity.pdbx_description
1 polymer ?
#
loop_
_entity_poly.entity_id
_entity_poly.type
_entity_poly.pdbx_seq_one_letter_code
_entity_poly.pdbx_strand_id
1 'polypeptide(L)'
;MPINYHLYEIISFIVVIPLMCQGASGLQNKHDLFKLILYSYIVAFLLGGISQAINNSFGNVYIFAVAVCFVSISIWNLCKKEAGRLYICQLIYTSPHDGMQRSCKVTGLYDTGNVLRANNNKMISIVSENVINSLKISQHPMLVKYCTVSGHETMEVYEIDRLKIFQNGKEINIDSAYIGKMSDQILKDKKYQVILNGGVFDENVYEDVEIYQKGLSADSSSK
;
A
#
# COMPACT_ATOMS: atom_id res chain seq x y z
N MET A 1 35.33 -2.51 -33.83
CA MET A 1 34.84 -3.91 -33.62
C MET A 1 33.34 -3.86 -33.58
N PRO A 2 32.58 -4.57 -34.42
CA PRO A 2 31.15 -4.64 -34.28
C PRO A 2 30.84 -5.41 -33.02
N ILE A 3 30.18 -4.73 -32.09
CA ILE A 3 29.63 -5.37 -30.87
C ILE A 3 28.71 -6.48 -31.37
N ASN A 4 28.97 -7.70 -30.92
CA ASN A 4 28.17 -8.86 -31.32
C ASN A 4 26.71 -8.56 -30.92
N TYR A 5 25.80 -8.53 -31.91
CA TYR A 5 24.39 -8.13 -31.73
C TYR A 5 23.73 -8.85 -30.55
N HIS A 6 24.03 -10.14 -30.36
CA HIS A 6 23.55 -10.93 -29.23
C HIS A 6 24.10 -10.46 -27.89
N LEU A 7 25.32 -9.94 -27.83
CA LEU A 7 25.87 -9.39 -26.58
C LEU A 7 25.15 -8.08 -26.19
N TYR A 8 24.84 -7.27 -27.19
CA TYR A 8 24.06 -6.03 -26.96
C TYR A 8 22.64 -6.35 -26.47
N GLU A 9 21.95 -7.35 -27.05
CA GLU A 9 20.63 -7.78 -26.59
C GLU A 9 20.66 -8.26 -25.14
N ILE A 10 21.63 -9.12 -24.78
CA ILE A 10 21.78 -9.65 -23.41
C ILE A 10 22.04 -8.52 -22.41
N ILE A 11 22.95 -7.61 -22.72
CA ILE A 11 23.26 -6.46 -21.84
C ILE A 11 22.05 -5.56 -21.69
N SER A 12 21.36 -5.23 -22.78
CA SER A 12 20.14 -4.43 -22.75
C SER A 12 19.08 -5.08 -21.88
N PHE A 13 18.88 -6.38 -21.98
CA PHE A 13 17.90 -7.11 -21.18
C PHE A 13 18.25 -7.08 -19.69
N ILE A 14 19.52 -7.33 -19.34
CA ILE A 14 19.99 -7.35 -17.95
C ILE A 14 19.94 -5.96 -17.29
N VAL A 15 20.14 -4.88 -18.05
CA VAL A 15 20.23 -3.51 -17.51
C VAL A 15 18.88 -2.79 -17.57
N VAL A 16 18.18 -2.89 -18.71
CA VAL A 16 16.94 -2.10 -18.94
C VAL A 16 15.81 -2.54 -18.03
N ILE A 17 15.58 -3.85 -17.87
CA ILE A 17 14.48 -4.33 -17.02
C ILE A 17 14.63 -3.89 -15.55
N PRO A 18 15.77 -4.07 -14.87
CA PRO A 18 15.94 -3.56 -13.51
C PRO A 18 15.78 -2.06 -13.38
N LEU A 19 16.31 -1.28 -14.35
CA LEU A 19 16.16 0.18 -14.34
C LEU A 19 14.69 0.61 -14.51
N MET A 20 13.96 -0.05 -15.39
CA MET A 20 12.52 0.21 -15.56
C MET A 20 11.74 -0.17 -14.30
N CYS A 21 12.02 -1.32 -13.69
CA CYS A 21 11.39 -1.73 -12.44
C CYS A 21 11.68 -0.74 -11.31
N GLN A 22 12.90 -0.26 -11.18
CA GLN A 22 13.28 0.74 -10.18
C GLN A 22 12.60 2.09 -10.41
N GLY A 23 12.56 2.56 -11.66
CA GLY A 23 11.93 3.84 -12.00
C GLY A 23 10.40 3.83 -11.87
N ALA A 24 9.76 2.71 -12.20
CA ALA A 24 8.30 2.61 -12.21
C ALA A 24 7.70 2.27 -10.84
N SER A 25 8.42 1.52 -9.99
CA SER A 25 7.84 0.99 -8.75
C SER A 25 7.88 1.95 -7.56
N GLY A 26 8.82 2.91 -7.54
CA GLY A 26 9.06 3.76 -6.37
C GLY A 26 9.46 3.00 -5.10
N LEU A 27 9.71 1.69 -5.20
CA LEU A 27 10.05 0.82 -4.07
C LEU A 27 11.42 1.18 -3.50
N GLN A 28 11.47 1.50 -2.22
CA GLN A 28 12.72 1.76 -1.48
C GLN A 28 13.32 0.49 -0.89
N ASN A 29 12.50 -0.55 -0.68
CA ASN A 29 12.95 -1.83 -0.13
C ASN A 29 13.63 -2.68 -1.21
N LYS A 30 14.91 -2.98 -1.00
CA LYS A 30 15.73 -3.78 -1.95
C LYS A 30 15.18 -5.19 -2.19
N HIS A 31 14.56 -5.80 -1.16
CA HIS A 31 13.99 -7.14 -1.25
C HIS A 31 12.76 -7.19 -2.17
N ASP A 32 11.87 -6.21 -2.07
CA ASP A 32 10.67 -6.13 -2.90
C ASP A 32 11.00 -5.71 -4.33
N LEU A 33 12.00 -4.84 -4.51
CA LEU A 33 12.54 -4.51 -5.81
C LEU A 33 13.15 -5.77 -6.48
N PHE A 34 13.88 -6.59 -5.74
CA PHE A 34 14.43 -7.85 -6.26
C PHE A 34 13.33 -8.84 -6.68
N LYS A 35 12.28 -8.99 -5.87
CA LYS A 35 11.11 -9.81 -6.22
C LYS A 35 10.45 -9.30 -7.51
N LEU A 36 10.23 -7.99 -7.62
CA LEU A 36 9.63 -7.38 -8.81
C LEU A 36 10.46 -7.66 -10.07
N ILE A 37 11.78 -7.48 -9.98
CA ILE A 37 12.69 -7.77 -11.09
C ILE A 37 12.62 -9.26 -11.47
N LEU A 38 12.64 -10.17 -10.49
CA LEU A 38 12.56 -11.61 -10.71
C LEU A 38 11.25 -12.00 -11.42
N TYR A 39 10.10 -11.47 -10.93
CA TYR A 39 8.81 -11.71 -11.58
C TYR A 39 8.76 -11.14 -13.00
N SER A 40 9.35 -9.98 -13.25
CA SER A 40 9.42 -9.39 -14.57
C SER A 40 10.21 -10.28 -15.54
N TYR A 41 11.30 -10.88 -15.09
CA TYR A 41 12.06 -11.85 -15.91
C TYR A 41 11.27 -13.13 -16.16
N ILE A 42 10.59 -13.69 -15.16
CA ILE A 42 9.75 -14.88 -15.32
C ILE A 42 8.65 -14.62 -16.36
N VAL A 43 7.97 -13.48 -16.26
CA VAL A 43 6.93 -13.10 -17.22
C VAL A 43 7.50 -12.92 -18.63
N ALA A 44 8.63 -12.22 -18.76
CA ALA A 44 9.28 -12.01 -20.06
C ALA A 44 9.72 -13.34 -20.70
N PHE A 45 10.26 -14.25 -19.90
CA PHE A 45 10.69 -15.58 -20.37
C PHE A 45 9.49 -16.44 -20.79
N LEU A 46 8.42 -16.45 -20.01
CA LEU A 46 7.19 -17.17 -20.36
C LEU A 46 6.56 -16.61 -21.63
N LEU A 47 6.48 -15.29 -21.77
CA LEU A 47 5.94 -14.65 -22.98
C LEU A 47 6.81 -14.95 -24.20
N GLY A 48 8.14 -14.90 -24.06
CA GLY A 48 9.07 -15.26 -25.14
C GLY A 48 8.96 -16.74 -25.55
N GLY A 49 8.90 -17.65 -24.57
CA GLY A 49 8.73 -19.09 -24.82
C GLY A 49 7.40 -19.41 -25.49
N ILE A 50 6.30 -18.81 -25.02
CA ILE A 50 4.98 -18.96 -25.64
C ILE A 50 4.98 -18.40 -27.05
N SER A 51 5.59 -17.22 -27.28
CA SER A 51 5.72 -16.63 -28.61
C SER A 51 6.44 -17.53 -29.56
N GLN A 52 7.54 -18.14 -29.13
CA GLN A 52 8.34 -19.03 -29.97
C GLN A 52 7.60 -20.35 -30.26
N ALA A 53 6.90 -20.91 -29.30
CA ALA A 53 6.07 -22.10 -29.49
C ALA A 53 4.92 -21.86 -30.49
N ILE A 54 4.26 -20.70 -30.37
CA ILE A 54 3.17 -20.32 -31.28
C ILE A 54 3.70 -20.04 -32.68
N ASN A 55 4.82 -19.33 -32.81
CA ASN A 55 5.41 -19.01 -34.09
C ASN A 55 5.85 -20.28 -34.84
N ASN A 56 6.39 -21.27 -34.16
CA ASN A 56 6.79 -22.55 -34.73
C ASN A 56 5.58 -23.43 -35.12
N SER A 57 4.45 -23.31 -34.40
CA SER A 57 3.29 -24.18 -34.62
C SER A 57 2.24 -23.58 -35.55
N PHE A 58 2.07 -22.27 -35.58
CA PHE A 58 0.93 -21.60 -36.23
C PHE A 58 1.31 -20.42 -37.15
N GLY A 59 2.55 -19.95 -37.11
CA GLY A 59 3.02 -18.83 -37.94
C GLY A 59 2.27 -17.51 -37.78
N ASN A 60 1.55 -17.34 -36.67
CA ASN A 60 0.52 -16.29 -36.55
C ASN A 60 0.77 -15.35 -35.37
N VAL A 61 1.43 -14.22 -35.66
CA VAL A 61 1.71 -13.13 -34.69
C VAL A 61 0.43 -12.61 -33.98
N TYR A 62 -0.73 -12.76 -34.59
CA TYR A 62 -2.01 -12.33 -34.04
C TYR A 62 -2.41 -13.12 -32.79
N ILE A 63 -2.13 -14.43 -32.73
CA ILE A 63 -2.47 -15.25 -31.54
C ILE A 63 -1.63 -14.83 -30.35
N PHE A 64 -0.37 -14.49 -30.57
CA PHE A 64 0.50 -13.94 -29.52
C PHE A 64 -0.02 -12.61 -28.98
N ALA A 65 -0.38 -11.67 -29.86
CA ALA A 65 -0.94 -10.38 -29.45
C ALA A 65 -2.21 -10.56 -28.62
N VAL A 66 -3.10 -11.47 -29.00
CA VAL A 66 -4.32 -11.80 -28.25
C VAL A 66 -4.00 -12.39 -26.88
N ALA A 67 -3.02 -13.30 -26.78
CA ALA A 67 -2.58 -13.89 -25.52
C ALA A 67 -2.00 -12.82 -24.56
N VAL A 68 -1.16 -11.92 -25.06
CA VAL A 68 -0.61 -10.79 -24.26
C VAL A 68 -1.71 -9.87 -23.77
N CYS A 69 -2.68 -9.52 -24.61
CA CYS A 69 -3.82 -8.72 -24.22
C CYS A 69 -4.64 -9.41 -23.11
N PHE A 70 -4.90 -10.71 -23.25
CA PHE A 70 -5.67 -11.48 -22.28
C PHE A 70 -4.96 -11.55 -20.91
N VAL A 71 -3.65 -11.83 -20.91
CA VAL A 71 -2.84 -11.84 -19.67
C VAL A 71 -2.82 -10.45 -19.03
N SER A 72 -2.63 -9.40 -19.82
CA SER A 72 -2.61 -8.02 -19.33
C SER A 72 -3.96 -7.62 -18.70
N ILE A 73 -5.07 -7.97 -19.33
CA ILE A 73 -6.42 -7.74 -18.78
C ILE A 73 -6.65 -8.55 -17.50
N SER A 74 -6.17 -9.79 -17.46
CA SER A 74 -6.29 -10.65 -16.28
C SER A 74 -5.52 -10.09 -15.09
N ILE A 75 -4.27 -9.67 -15.30
CA ILE A 75 -3.44 -9.00 -14.29
C ILE A 75 -4.11 -7.70 -13.83
N TRP A 76 -4.59 -6.87 -14.77
CA TRP A 76 -5.32 -5.64 -14.46
C TRP A 76 -6.54 -5.89 -13.58
N ASN A 77 -7.33 -6.92 -13.89
CA ASN A 77 -8.51 -7.28 -13.10
C ASN A 77 -8.15 -7.80 -11.71
N LEU A 78 -7.05 -8.55 -11.56
CA LEU A 78 -6.54 -9.00 -10.27
C LEU A 78 -6.08 -7.81 -9.43
N CYS A 79 -5.26 -6.93 -9.98
CA CYS A 79 -4.80 -5.70 -9.30
C CYS A 79 -5.97 -4.80 -8.90
N LYS A 80 -6.95 -4.61 -9.80
CA LYS A 80 -8.14 -3.80 -9.52
C LYS A 80 -9.04 -4.42 -8.46
N LYS A 81 -9.04 -5.75 -8.30
CA LYS A 81 -9.84 -6.46 -7.30
C LYS A 81 -9.28 -6.31 -5.89
N GLU A 82 -7.99 -6.03 -5.73
CA GLU A 82 -7.37 -5.72 -4.44
C GLU A 82 -7.47 -4.23 -4.09
N ALA A 83 -7.26 -3.35 -5.06
CA ALA A 83 -7.50 -1.93 -4.90
C ALA A 83 -9.02 -1.68 -4.74
N GLY A 84 -9.41 -1.03 -3.64
CA GLY A 84 -10.80 -0.66 -3.40
C GLY A 84 -11.61 -1.66 -2.57
N ARG A 85 -11.00 -2.62 -1.90
CA ARG A 85 -11.69 -3.45 -0.90
C ARG A 85 -12.16 -2.61 0.28
N LEU A 86 -13.39 -2.85 0.70
CA LEU A 86 -13.97 -2.24 1.89
C LEU A 86 -13.71 -3.12 3.11
N TYR A 87 -13.30 -2.50 4.19
CA TYR A 87 -13.00 -3.13 5.46
C TYR A 87 -13.81 -2.50 6.59
N ILE A 88 -14.09 -3.25 7.63
CA ILE A 88 -14.62 -2.69 8.85
C ILE A 88 -13.41 -2.20 9.67
N CYS A 89 -13.43 -0.93 10.04
CA CYS A 89 -12.40 -0.30 10.84
C CYS A 89 -12.97 0.14 12.18
N GLN A 90 -12.19 0.02 13.25
CA GLN A 90 -12.51 0.60 14.54
C GLN A 90 -11.36 1.49 14.99
N LEU A 91 -11.64 2.77 15.16
CA LEU A 91 -10.71 3.76 15.69
C LEU A 91 -10.93 3.91 17.18
N ILE A 92 -9.86 3.91 17.95
CA ILE A 92 -9.88 4.01 19.42
C ILE A 92 -9.00 5.18 19.83
N TYR A 93 -9.56 6.06 20.65
CA TYR A 93 -8.88 7.24 21.17
C TYR A 93 -9.21 7.46 22.64
N THR A 94 -8.20 7.65 23.48
CA THR A 94 -8.34 8.02 24.87
C THR A 94 -8.02 9.51 25.02
N SER A 95 -8.99 10.27 25.47
CA SER A 95 -8.81 11.70 25.65
C SER A 95 -7.88 11.98 26.84
N PRO A 96 -6.82 12.78 26.64
CA PRO A 96 -5.89 13.13 27.72
C PRO A 96 -6.52 14.02 28.80
N HIS A 97 -7.66 14.68 28.50
CA HIS A 97 -8.33 15.59 29.44
C HIS A 97 -9.23 14.88 30.44
N ASP A 98 -9.98 13.88 30.00
CA ASP A 98 -10.97 13.20 30.85
C ASP A 98 -10.65 11.70 31.06
N GLY A 99 -9.57 11.18 30.44
CA GLY A 99 -9.18 9.78 30.50
C GLY A 99 -10.19 8.82 29.85
N MET A 100 -11.23 9.35 29.19
CA MET A 100 -12.28 8.53 28.62
C MET A 100 -11.82 7.96 27.27
N GLN A 101 -11.90 6.64 27.14
CA GLN A 101 -11.69 5.96 25.88
C GLN A 101 -12.96 6.03 25.02
N ARG A 102 -12.80 6.49 23.79
CA ARG A 102 -13.86 6.57 22.79
C ARG A 102 -13.51 5.68 21.62
N SER A 103 -14.52 5.09 21.00
CA SER A 103 -14.30 4.30 19.81
C SER A 103 -15.38 4.58 18.75
N CYS A 104 -14.96 4.55 17.49
CA CYS A 104 -15.84 4.72 16.35
C CYS A 104 -15.62 3.56 15.37
N LYS A 105 -16.70 2.85 15.01
CA LYS A 105 -16.66 1.76 14.04
C LYS A 105 -17.21 2.25 12.71
N VAL A 106 -16.40 2.15 11.67
CA VAL A 106 -16.67 2.73 10.35
C VAL A 106 -16.22 1.80 9.23
N THR A 107 -16.66 2.08 8.01
CA THR A 107 -16.16 1.39 6.82
C THR A 107 -14.94 2.14 6.28
N GLY A 108 -13.85 1.41 6.05
CA GLY A 108 -12.64 1.90 5.42
C GLY A 108 -12.47 1.36 4.00
N LEU A 109 -11.98 2.20 3.10
CA LEU A 109 -11.52 1.81 1.77
C LEU A 109 -10.01 1.59 1.81
N TYR A 110 -9.54 0.43 1.37
CA TYR A 110 -8.11 0.23 1.14
C TYR A 110 -7.71 0.87 -0.19
N ASP A 111 -6.83 1.85 -0.11
CA ASP A 111 -6.36 2.59 -1.27
C ASP A 111 -4.83 2.50 -1.37
N THR A 112 -4.35 1.72 -2.33
CA THR A 112 -2.91 1.58 -2.63
C THR A 112 -2.27 2.89 -3.10
N GLY A 113 -3.07 3.85 -3.57
CA GLY A 113 -2.62 5.19 -3.94
C GLY A 113 -2.39 6.12 -2.74
N ASN A 114 -2.95 5.80 -1.58
CA ASN A 114 -2.68 6.55 -0.35
C ASN A 114 -1.34 6.12 0.25
N VAL A 115 -0.28 6.81 -0.12
CA VAL A 115 1.09 6.61 0.38
C VAL A 115 1.54 7.68 1.38
N LEU A 116 0.59 8.40 1.97
CA LEU A 116 0.87 9.50 2.90
C LEU A 116 1.62 9.00 4.15
N ARG A 117 2.65 9.73 4.52
CA ARG A 117 3.46 9.48 5.71
C ARG A 117 3.74 10.77 6.46
N ALA A 118 3.80 10.68 7.77
CA ALA A 118 4.25 11.76 8.63
C ALA A 118 5.79 11.89 8.60
N ASN A 119 6.33 12.95 9.23
CA ASN A 119 7.77 13.20 9.27
C ASN A 119 8.59 12.07 9.94
N ASN A 120 7.95 11.30 10.83
CA ASN A 120 8.54 10.12 11.48
C ASN A 120 8.32 8.82 10.69
N ASN A 121 7.97 8.91 9.42
CA ASN A 121 7.69 7.82 8.49
C ASN A 121 6.46 6.95 8.83
N LYS A 122 5.69 7.29 9.87
CA LYS A 122 4.42 6.59 10.18
C LYS A 122 3.38 6.85 9.09
N MET A 123 2.64 5.81 8.75
CA MET A 123 1.57 5.86 7.76
C MET A 123 0.38 6.67 8.23
N ILE A 124 -0.20 7.47 7.33
CA ILE A 124 -1.39 8.26 7.60
C ILE A 124 -2.57 7.67 6.83
N SER A 125 -3.60 7.24 7.57
CA SER A 125 -4.90 6.93 6.98
C SER A 125 -5.78 8.18 7.02
N ILE A 126 -6.60 8.39 6.00
CA ILE A 126 -7.43 9.59 5.88
C ILE A 126 -8.82 9.28 6.43
N VAL A 127 -9.39 10.18 7.23
CA VAL A 127 -10.73 10.00 7.82
C VAL A 127 -11.61 11.21 7.57
N SER A 128 -12.93 10.99 7.55
CA SER A 128 -13.90 12.08 7.46
C SER A 128 -13.90 12.92 8.75
N GLU A 129 -14.29 14.18 8.64
CA GLU A 129 -14.43 15.09 9.77
C GLU A 129 -15.43 14.56 10.81
N ASN A 130 -16.49 13.88 10.37
CA ASN A 130 -17.48 13.26 11.27
C ASN A 130 -16.85 12.20 12.18
N VAL A 131 -15.85 11.45 11.72
CA VAL A 131 -15.12 10.48 12.53
C VAL A 131 -14.31 11.19 13.61
N ILE A 132 -13.60 12.27 13.27
CA ILE A 132 -12.84 13.08 14.22
C ILE A 132 -13.78 13.64 15.32
N ASN A 133 -14.92 14.18 14.91
CA ASN A 133 -15.92 14.74 15.81
C ASN A 133 -16.53 13.66 16.73
N SER A 134 -16.77 12.45 16.20
CA SER A 134 -17.31 11.32 16.99
C SER A 134 -16.34 10.84 18.05
N LEU A 135 -15.04 10.88 17.78
CA LEU A 135 -13.99 10.55 18.74
C LEU A 135 -13.73 11.68 19.75
N LYS A 136 -14.25 12.89 19.49
CA LYS A 136 -14.02 14.10 20.30
C LYS A 136 -12.52 14.32 20.57
N ILE A 137 -11.73 14.25 19.50
CA ILE A 137 -10.29 14.43 19.63
C ILE A 137 -10.00 15.85 20.09
N SER A 138 -9.34 15.97 21.24
CA SER A 138 -9.06 17.25 21.90
C SER A 138 -7.61 17.71 21.80
N GLN A 139 -6.74 16.87 21.22
CA GLN A 139 -5.33 17.22 21.00
C GLN A 139 -5.17 18.18 19.82
N HIS A 140 -4.10 18.99 19.85
CA HIS A 140 -3.75 19.84 18.73
C HIS A 140 -3.28 18.99 17.54
N PRO A 141 -3.76 19.28 16.31
CA PRO A 141 -3.33 18.54 15.14
C PRO A 141 -1.88 18.85 14.78
N MET A 142 -1.21 17.86 14.24
CA MET A 142 0.03 18.01 13.50
C MET A 142 -0.30 18.48 12.07
N LEU A 143 0.40 19.47 11.54
CA LEU A 143 0.23 19.90 10.17
C LEU A 143 1.24 19.15 9.28
N VAL A 144 0.73 18.32 8.37
CA VAL A 144 1.54 17.56 7.41
C VAL A 144 1.32 18.12 6.02
N LYS A 145 2.42 18.52 5.36
CA LYS A 145 2.40 18.93 3.95
C LYS A 145 2.41 17.70 3.06
N TYR A 146 1.56 17.69 2.08
CA TYR A 146 1.51 16.63 1.07
C TYR A 146 1.34 17.24 -0.33
N CYS A 147 1.70 16.45 -1.34
CA CYS A 147 1.62 16.86 -2.73
C CYS A 147 0.46 16.15 -3.41
N THR A 148 -0.39 16.91 -4.08
CA THR A 148 -1.45 16.42 -4.95
C THR A 148 -1.15 16.79 -6.39
N VAL A 149 -1.93 16.29 -7.33
CA VAL A 149 -1.85 16.68 -8.75
C VAL A 149 -2.12 18.18 -8.93
N SER A 150 -2.89 18.79 -8.01
CA SER A 150 -3.22 20.22 -8.02
C SER A 150 -2.21 21.10 -7.29
N GLY A 151 -1.25 20.52 -6.57
CA GLY A 151 -0.19 21.28 -5.86
C GLY A 151 0.11 20.79 -4.45
N HIS A 152 0.74 21.67 -3.67
CA HIS A 152 1.04 21.40 -2.27
C HIS A 152 -0.12 21.83 -1.38
N GLU A 153 -0.56 20.91 -0.54
CA GLU A 153 -1.62 21.12 0.43
C GLU A 153 -1.13 20.78 1.84
N THR A 154 -1.90 21.17 2.85
CA THR A 154 -1.61 20.86 4.25
C THR A 154 -2.80 20.14 4.86
N MET A 155 -2.55 19.07 5.58
CA MET A 155 -3.55 18.25 6.25
C MET A 155 -3.36 18.31 7.76
N GLU A 156 -4.45 18.41 8.50
CA GLU A 156 -4.49 18.19 9.95
C GLU A 156 -4.40 16.70 10.25
N VAL A 157 -3.39 16.28 11.00
CA VAL A 157 -3.15 14.88 11.36
C VAL A 157 -3.20 14.75 12.88
N TYR A 158 -3.88 13.71 13.34
CA TYR A 158 -4.04 13.38 14.75
C TYR A 158 -3.48 12.01 15.05
N GLU A 159 -2.88 11.83 16.20
CA GLU A 159 -2.50 10.52 16.72
C GLU A 159 -3.67 9.92 17.50
N ILE A 160 -3.98 8.65 17.27
CA ILE A 160 -4.97 7.89 18.03
C ILE A 160 -4.30 6.66 18.64
N ASP A 161 -4.88 6.12 19.71
CA ASP A 161 -4.29 4.98 20.42
C ASP A 161 -4.18 3.76 19.50
N ARG A 162 -5.26 3.47 18.75
CA ARG A 162 -5.29 2.28 17.91
C ARG A 162 -6.27 2.41 16.75
N LEU A 163 -5.86 1.88 15.60
CA LEU A 163 -6.71 1.59 14.45
C LEU A 163 -6.78 0.07 14.27
N LYS A 164 -7.95 -0.50 14.44
CA LYS A 164 -8.24 -1.91 14.21
C LYS A 164 -8.89 -2.09 12.83
N ILE A 165 -8.43 -3.07 12.07
CA ILE A 165 -8.97 -3.41 10.76
C ILE A 165 -9.39 -4.87 10.78
N PHE A 166 -10.64 -5.15 10.42
CA PHE A 166 -11.18 -6.49 10.40
C PHE A 166 -11.20 -7.04 8.98
N GLN A 167 -10.47 -8.13 8.74
CA GLN A 167 -10.33 -8.79 7.45
C GLN A 167 -10.51 -10.30 7.58
N ASN A 168 -11.54 -10.87 6.96
CA ASN A 168 -11.74 -12.32 6.87
C ASN A 168 -11.62 -13.07 8.23
N GLY A 169 -12.14 -12.45 9.30
CA GLY A 169 -12.06 -13.02 10.66
C GLY A 169 -10.74 -12.76 11.38
N LYS A 170 -9.78 -12.11 10.74
CA LYS A 170 -8.54 -11.63 11.37
C LYS A 170 -8.69 -10.18 11.78
N GLU A 171 -8.06 -9.81 12.88
CA GLU A 171 -7.95 -8.45 13.38
C GLU A 171 -6.51 -7.96 13.21
N ILE A 172 -6.36 -6.83 12.55
CA ILE A 172 -5.10 -6.13 12.37
C ILE A 172 -5.12 -4.91 13.26
N ASN A 173 -4.14 -4.78 14.14
CA ASN A 173 -4.01 -3.69 15.09
C ASN A 173 -2.84 -2.80 14.71
N ILE A 174 -3.08 -1.50 14.60
CA ILE A 174 -2.06 -0.47 14.39
C ILE A 174 -2.10 0.44 15.60
N ASP A 175 -1.15 0.29 16.49
CA ASP A 175 -1.00 1.12 17.68
C ASP A 175 -0.37 2.48 17.33
N SER A 176 -0.73 3.52 18.07
CA SER A 176 -0.30 4.90 17.83
C SER A 176 -0.47 5.30 16.37
N ALA A 177 -1.69 5.04 15.83
CA ALA A 177 -2.00 5.26 14.43
C ALA A 177 -2.20 6.75 14.13
N TYR A 178 -1.79 7.18 12.93
CA TYR A 178 -2.01 8.53 12.45
C TYR A 178 -3.19 8.60 11.50
N ILE A 179 -4.09 9.55 11.79
CA ILE A 179 -5.28 9.81 10.97
C ILE A 179 -5.28 11.26 10.50
N GLY A 180 -5.39 11.45 9.18
CA GLY A 180 -5.49 12.76 8.55
C GLY A 180 -6.95 13.16 8.33
N LYS A 181 -7.31 14.39 8.68
CA LYS A 181 -8.66 14.91 8.51
C LYS A 181 -8.91 15.30 7.05
N MET A 182 -9.99 14.80 6.47
CA MET A 182 -10.50 15.21 5.17
C MET A 182 -11.89 15.82 5.31
N SER A 183 -12.18 16.81 4.47
CA SER A 183 -13.52 17.43 4.43
C SER A 183 -14.59 16.40 4.09
N ASP A 184 -15.70 16.43 4.83
CA ASP A 184 -16.87 15.56 4.60
C ASP A 184 -17.45 15.69 3.21
N GLN A 185 -17.28 16.85 2.54
CA GLN A 185 -17.79 17.06 1.18
C GLN A 185 -17.23 16.04 0.18
N ILE A 186 -16.00 15.60 0.37
CA ILE A 186 -15.32 14.64 -0.52
C ILE A 186 -15.83 13.21 -0.27
N LEU A 187 -16.22 12.90 0.97
CA LEU A 187 -16.64 11.56 1.41
C LEU A 187 -18.15 11.42 1.56
N LYS A 188 -18.93 12.51 1.40
CA LYS A 188 -20.36 12.58 1.73
C LYS A 188 -21.22 11.51 1.07
N ASP A 189 -20.94 11.18 -0.19
CA ASP A 189 -21.71 10.20 -0.96
C ASP A 189 -21.01 8.83 -1.06
N LYS A 190 -19.94 8.63 -0.28
CA LYS A 190 -19.15 7.38 -0.33
C LYS A 190 -19.66 6.39 0.72
N LYS A 191 -19.52 5.10 0.39
CA LYS A 191 -19.83 3.99 1.32
C LYS A 191 -18.78 3.79 2.41
N TYR A 192 -17.74 4.61 2.46
CA TYR A 192 -16.63 4.53 3.41
C TYR A 192 -16.34 5.91 4.01
N GLN A 193 -15.83 5.91 5.22
CA GLN A 193 -15.49 7.10 6.00
C GLN A 193 -14.00 7.16 6.33
N VAL A 194 -13.26 6.11 5.97
CA VAL A 194 -11.81 6.02 6.13
C VAL A 194 -11.20 5.59 4.80
N ILE A 195 -10.07 6.20 4.43
CA ILE A 195 -9.19 5.74 3.35
C ILE A 195 -7.92 5.23 4.01
N LEU A 196 -7.76 3.92 4.02
CA LEU A 196 -6.59 3.27 4.59
C LEU A 196 -5.34 3.53 3.76
N ASN A 197 -4.20 3.68 4.41
CA ASN A 197 -2.92 3.79 3.74
C ASN A 197 -2.58 2.49 2.99
N GLY A 198 -1.96 2.61 1.81
CA GLY A 198 -1.59 1.47 0.98
C GLY A 198 -0.58 0.51 1.61
N GLY A 199 0.22 0.98 2.57
CA GLY A 199 1.18 0.14 3.29
C GLY A 199 0.61 -0.60 4.52
N VAL A 200 -0.67 -0.41 4.84
CA VAL A 200 -1.29 -0.97 6.06
C VAL A 200 -1.25 -2.50 6.12
N PHE A 201 -1.22 -3.16 4.98
CA PHE A 201 -1.18 -4.63 4.89
C PHE A 201 0.21 -5.18 4.54
N ASP A 202 1.24 -4.34 4.50
CA ASP A 202 2.61 -4.81 4.27
C ASP A 202 3.12 -5.57 5.51
N GLU A 203 3.47 -6.83 5.34
CA GLU A 203 3.88 -7.75 6.42
C GLU A 203 5.04 -7.23 7.27
N ASN A 204 5.91 -6.39 6.70
CA ASN A 204 7.05 -5.80 7.39
C ASN A 204 6.68 -4.82 8.52
N VAL A 205 5.44 -4.34 8.58
CA VAL A 205 4.96 -3.44 9.65
C VAL A 205 4.61 -4.23 10.92
N TYR A 206 4.34 -5.53 10.79
CA TYR A 206 3.93 -6.39 11.91
C TYR A 206 5.10 -6.99 12.69
N GLU A 207 6.25 -7.23 12.05
CA GLU A 207 7.44 -7.75 12.73
C GLU A 207 7.98 -6.79 13.79
N ASP A 208 7.95 -5.48 13.53
CA ASP A 208 8.42 -4.47 14.49
C ASP A 208 7.55 -4.42 15.76
N VAL A 209 6.25 -4.72 15.67
CA VAL A 209 5.32 -4.71 16.82
C VAL A 209 5.49 -5.96 17.68
N GLU A 210 5.71 -7.14 17.08
CA GLU A 210 5.96 -8.38 17.86
C GLU A 210 7.32 -8.36 18.57
N ILE A 211 8.35 -7.77 17.98
CA ILE A 211 9.67 -7.63 18.61
C ILE A 211 9.59 -6.69 19.82
N TYR A 212 8.83 -5.60 19.74
CA TYR A 212 8.62 -4.69 20.87
C TYR A 212 7.83 -5.34 22.02
N GLN A 213 6.83 -6.14 21.75
CA GLN A 213 6.07 -6.85 22.78
C GLN A 213 6.86 -7.98 23.43
N LYS A 214 7.71 -8.70 22.68
CA LYS A 214 8.62 -9.70 23.24
C LYS A 214 9.73 -9.08 24.10
N GLY A 215 10.22 -7.89 23.75
CA GLY A 215 11.19 -7.14 24.56
C GLY A 215 10.64 -6.71 25.91
N LEU A 216 9.39 -6.23 25.97
CA LEU A 216 8.73 -5.79 27.19
C LEU A 216 8.34 -6.95 28.14
N SER A 217 8.02 -8.13 27.59
CA SER A 217 7.70 -9.31 28.39
C SER A 217 8.95 -10.00 28.99
N ALA A 218 10.12 -9.85 28.38
CA ALA A 218 11.36 -10.41 28.88
C ALA A 218 11.94 -9.62 30.07
N ASP A 219 11.68 -8.30 30.14
CA ASP A 219 12.18 -7.43 31.24
C ASP A 219 11.31 -7.52 32.52
N SER A 220 10.07 -8.04 32.44
CA SER A 220 9.17 -8.20 33.59
C SER A 220 9.38 -9.52 34.36
N SER A 221 10.19 -10.46 33.86
CA SER A 221 10.46 -11.75 34.48
C SER A 221 11.78 -11.84 35.26
N SER A 222 12.50 -10.72 35.39
CA SER A 222 13.80 -10.65 36.11
C SER A 222 13.76 -9.71 37.32
N LYS A 223 12.64 -9.68 38.05
CA LYS A 223 12.61 -9.07 39.39
C LYS A 223 11.94 -10.00 40.40
#